data_bc3818089ecae4c32903a85c642b7aab
#
_entry.id   bc3818089ecae4c32903a85c642b7aab
#
_cell.length_a   1.000
_cell.length_b   1.000
_cell.length_c   1.000
_cell.angle_alpha   90.00
_cell.angle_beta   90.00
_cell.angle_gamma   90.00
#
_symmetry.space_group_name_H-M   'P 1'
#
loop_
_entity.id
_entity.type
_entity.pdbx_description
1 polymer ?
#
loop_
_entity_poly.entity_id
_entity_poly.type
_entity_poly.pdbx_seq_one_letter_code
_entity_poly.pdbx_strand_id
1 'polypeptide(L)'
;MIKTVSTASLIAMMASSVAALEIGATFSKFDDNWLTVLRTGMVEYAGNIDGLSYQQVDASDDLAKQIDQVKNIVAQGVDAIIVNIVDTSAGAAVSAAAGDTPLVYVNREPDNVNELPPTQAFVASNEIESGTLSAFEVCKNLRAAGKGSGARGYLMNGQLTNQAAVQRSKDVYDVIGMDMCNFMEIIDEQTANWSRDEAQDLMTSWMSSGESFDFVLANNDEMAIGAIQAMKAAGMDMADVQVGGVDASQDALLVMAAGDYDVTVFQDSVGQGTGSIDAAIKLANGESVDSKVYIPFVLVTPENMGDFLDKN
;
A
#
# COMPACT_ATOMS: atom_id res chain seq x y z
N MET A 1 -1.97 -73.07 -42.95
CA MET A 1 -1.13 -72.25 -42.10
C MET A 1 -1.53 -70.78 -42.30
N ILE A 2 -2.35 -70.25 -41.42
CA ILE A 2 -2.80 -68.88 -41.46
C ILE A 2 -1.93 -68.05 -40.51
N LYS A 3 -1.15 -67.13 -41.04
CA LYS A 3 -0.32 -66.17 -40.21
C LYS A 3 -1.20 -64.98 -39.84
N THR A 4 -1.54 -64.90 -38.56
CA THR A 4 -2.15 -63.66 -37.97
C THR A 4 -1.05 -62.64 -37.71
N VAL A 5 -1.20 -61.49 -38.40
CA VAL A 5 -0.37 -60.26 -38.14
C VAL A 5 -1.09 -59.44 -37.09
N SER A 6 -0.49 -59.37 -35.89
CA SER A 6 -0.94 -58.46 -34.85
C SER A 6 -0.37 -57.06 -35.10
N THR A 7 -1.23 -56.14 -35.43
CA THR A 7 -0.92 -54.68 -35.45
C THR A 7 -1.01 -54.10 -34.04
N ALA A 8 0.12 -53.82 -33.46
CA ALA A 8 0.20 -53.07 -32.21
C ALA A 8 0.02 -51.57 -32.51
N SER A 9 -1.10 -50.99 -32.14
CA SER A 9 -1.32 -49.55 -32.19
C SER A 9 -0.56 -48.86 -31.05
N LEU A 10 0.48 -48.12 -31.39
CA LEU A 10 1.16 -47.24 -30.48
C LEU A 10 0.28 -46.00 -30.27
N ILE A 11 -0.37 -45.85 -29.12
CA ILE A 11 -1.03 -44.61 -28.69
C ILE A 11 0.09 -43.69 -28.16
N ALA A 12 0.50 -42.71 -28.96
CA ALA A 12 1.36 -41.62 -28.49
C ALA A 12 0.53 -40.75 -27.56
N MET A 13 0.75 -40.83 -26.25
CA MET A 13 0.31 -39.82 -25.33
C MET A 13 1.08 -38.52 -25.64
N MET A 14 0.45 -37.59 -26.30
CA MET A 14 0.92 -36.19 -26.33
C MET A 14 0.74 -35.64 -24.93
N ALA A 15 1.79 -35.55 -24.15
CA ALA A 15 1.84 -34.73 -22.95
C ALA A 15 1.77 -33.30 -23.46
N SER A 16 0.58 -32.68 -23.38
CA SER A 16 0.45 -31.25 -23.52
C SER A 16 1.25 -30.62 -22.38
N SER A 17 2.41 -30.04 -22.68
CA SER A 17 3.05 -29.12 -21.73
C SER A 17 2.06 -27.98 -21.51
N VAL A 18 1.47 -27.88 -20.33
CA VAL A 18 0.79 -26.67 -19.92
C VAL A 18 1.86 -25.59 -20.03
N ALA A 19 1.67 -24.60 -20.91
CA ALA A 19 2.55 -23.46 -20.97
C ALA A 19 2.56 -22.80 -19.59
N ALA A 20 3.74 -22.42 -19.13
CA ALA A 20 3.85 -21.69 -17.88
C ALA A 20 3.10 -20.37 -18.02
N LEU A 21 2.29 -19.99 -17.03
CA LEU A 21 1.64 -18.71 -16.99
C LEU A 21 2.69 -17.62 -16.70
N GLU A 22 2.73 -16.55 -17.49
CA GLU A 22 3.71 -15.48 -17.35
C GLU A 22 3.04 -14.21 -16.85
N ILE A 23 3.46 -13.68 -15.67
CA ILE A 23 2.98 -12.42 -15.11
C ILE A 23 4.15 -11.46 -14.98
N GLY A 24 4.01 -10.27 -15.60
CA GLY A 24 4.94 -9.17 -15.44
C GLY A 24 4.39 -8.11 -14.48
N ALA A 25 5.25 -7.49 -13.69
CA ALA A 25 4.85 -6.41 -12.78
C ALA A 25 5.75 -5.19 -12.90
N THR A 26 5.18 -4.00 -12.71
CA THR A 26 5.93 -2.76 -12.55
C THR A 26 5.47 -2.03 -11.30
N PHE A 27 6.45 -1.56 -10.53
CA PHE A 27 6.21 -0.84 -9.28
C PHE A 27 6.68 0.59 -9.38
N SER A 28 6.01 1.51 -8.69
CA SER A 28 6.35 2.92 -8.65
C SER A 28 7.80 3.14 -8.26
N LYS A 29 8.27 2.45 -7.22
CA LYS A 29 9.67 2.44 -6.79
C LYS A 29 10.02 1.19 -5.97
N PHE A 30 11.31 0.87 -5.89
CA PHE A 30 11.82 -0.26 -5.13
C PHE A 30 12.37 0.13 -3.75
N ASP A 31 12.65 1.38 -3.51
CA ASP A 31 13.26 1.92 -2.28
C ASP A 31 12.24 2.39 -1.22
N ASP A 32 11.01 1.91 -1.31
CA ASP A 32 9.94 2.09 -0.32
C ASP A 32 9.86 0.86 0.57
N ASN A 33 9.89 1.04 1.90
CA ASN A 33 9.95 -0.05 2.86
C ASN A 33 8.69 -0.93 2.79
N TRP A 34 7.50 -0.33 2.80
CA TRP A 34 6.25 -1.10 2.73
C TRP A 34 6.10 -1.82 1.38
N LEU A 35 6.40 -1.13 0.26
CA LEU A 35 6.38 -1.76 -1.07
C LEU A 35 7.44 -2.87 -1.19
N THR A 36 8.53 -2.81 -0.44
CA THR A 36 9.54 -3.88 -0.42
C THR A 36 8.97 -5.15 0.22
N VAL A 37 8.22 -5.04 1.31
CA VAL A 37 7.54 -6.19 1.93
C VAL A 37 6.51 -6.78 0.96
N LEU A 38 5.64 -5.94 0.37
CA LEU A 38 4.66 -6.34 -0.64
C LEU A 38 5.34 -7.11 -1.80
N ARG A 39 6.35 -6.52 -2.43
CA ARG A 39 7.06 -7.10 -3.58
C ARG A 39 7.77 -8.41 -3.27
N THR A 40 8.41 -8.47 -2.10
CA THR A 40 9.10 -9.70 -1.65
C THR A 40 8.09 -10.82 -1.40
N GLY A 41 6.99 -10.51 -0.72
CA GLY A 41 5.89 -11.46 -0.51
C GLY A 41 5.29 -11.97 -1.82
N MET A 42 5.13 -11.09 -2.82
CA MET A 42 4.64 -11.49 -4.15
C MET A 42 5.61 -12.44 -4.87
N VAL A 43 6.93 -12.19 -4.79
CA VAL A 43 7.94 -13.09 -5.37
C VAL A 43 7.90 -14.46 -4.69
N GLU A 44 7.82 -14.49 -3.37
CA GLU A 44 7.74 -15.73 -2.60
C GLU A 44 6.46 -16.51 -2.91
N TYR A 45 5.31 -15.83 -2.91
CA TYR A 45 4.03 -16.45 -3.23
C TYR A 45 3.99 -17.02 -4.64
N ALA A 46 4.40 -16.23 -5.65
CA ALA A 46 4.45 -16.68 -7.03
C ALA A 46 5.42 -17.86 -7.22
N GLY A 47 6.56 -17.87 -6.52
CA GLY A 47 7.53 -18.96 -6.55
C GLY A 47 7.02 -20.29 -6.01
N ASN A 48 5.94 -20.28 -5.23
CA ASN A 48 5.28 -21.48 -4.71
C ASN A 48 4.13 -22.00 -5.60
N ILE A 49 3.84 -21.32 -6.73
CA ILE A 49 2.78 -21.72 -7.67
C ILE A 49 3.41 -22.46 -8.85
N ASP A 50 3.11 -23.75 -8.97
CA ASP A 50 3.62 -24.57 -10.08
C ASP A 50 3.17 -24.01 -11.44
N GLY A 51 4.13 -23.82 -12.33
CA GLY A 51 3.86 -23.33 -13.69
C GLY A 51 3.61 -21.82 -13.79
N LEU A 52 3.89 -21.03 -12.75
CA LEU A 52 3.87 -19.58 -12.79
C LEU A 52 5.29 -19.02 -12.96
N SER A 53 5.47 -18.11 -13.91
CA SER A 53 6.65 -17.24 -14.05
C SER A 53 6.26 -15.81 -13.67
N TYR A 54 6.97 -15.21 -12.72
CA TYR A 54 6.71 -13.85 -12.23
C TYR A 54 7.98 -13.01 -12.29
N GLN A 55 7.88 -11.81 -12.85
CA GLN A 55 8.97 -10.85 -12.88
C GLN A 55 8.47 -9.44 -12.52
N GLN A 56 9.34 -8.64 -11.92
CA GLN A 56 9.01 -7.27 -11.52
C GLN A 56 10.13 -6.29 -11.88
N VAL A 57 9.75 -5.06 -12.22
CA VAL A 57 10.64 -3.97 -12.59
C VAL A 57 10.33 -2.69 -11.83
N ASP A 58 11.36 -1.85 -11.64
CA ASP A 58 11.30 -0.58 -10.92
C ASP A 58 11.07 0.59 -11.89
N ALA A 59 9.99 1.35 -11.68
CA ALA A 59 9.74 2.58 -12.43
C ALA A 59 10.54 3.77 -11.88
N SER A 60 11.07 3.69 -10.66
CA SER A 60 11.88 4.75 -10.00
C SER A 60 11.13 6.09 -9.93
N ASP A 61 9.83 6.06 -9.60
CA ASP A 61 8.90 7.20 -9.56
C ASP A 61 8.81 7.99 -10.89
N ASP A 62 9.15 7.36 -12.03
CA ASP A 62 9.05 7.95 -13.37
C ASP A 62 7.86 7.33 -14.12
N LEU A 63 6.79 8.11 -14.31
CA LEU A 63 5.58 7.69 -15.02
C LEU A 63 5.85 7.32 -16.48
N ALA A 64 6.70 8.08 -17.18
CA ALA A 64 7.01 7.80 -18.58
C ALA A 64 7.73 6.45 -18.71
N LYS A 65 8.71 6.21 -17.83
CA LYS A 65 9.39 4.92 -17.70
C LYS A 65 8.40 3.79 -17.37
N GLN A 66 7.46 4.01 -16.47
CA GLN A 66 6.45 3.00 -16.13
C GLN A 66 5.56 2.62 -17.32
N ILE A 67 5.05 3.62 -18.06
CA ILE A 67 4.25 3.38 -19.26
C ILE A 67 5.04 2.59 -20.31
N ASP A 68 6.33 2.90 -20.53
CA ASP A 68 7.18 2.15 -21.42
C ASP A 68 7.47 0.73 -20.91
N GLN A 69 7.60 0.54 -19.59
CA GLN A 69 7.70 -0.79 -18.98
C GLN A 69 6.44 -1.63 -19.24
N VAL A 70 5.24 -1.06 -19.06
CA VAL A 70 3.97 -1.75 -19.37
C VAL A 70 3.95 -2.20 -20.83
N LYS A 71 4.26 -1.32 -21.79
CA LYS A 71 4.32 -1.68 -23.22
C LYS A 71 5.35 -2.78 -23.51
N ASN A 72 6.52 -2.73 -22.85
CA ASN A 72 7.55 -3.74 -23.04
C ASN A 72 7.14 -5.10 -22.47
N ILE A 73 6.46 -5.13 -21.31
CA ILE A 73 5.91 -6.33 -20.70
C ILE A 73 4.84 -6.94 -21.63
N VAL A 74 3.92 -6.11 -22.18
CA VAL A 74 2.95 -6.55 -23.19
C VAL A 74 3.64 -7.15 -24.41
N ALA A 75 4.70 -6.50 -24.92
CA ALA A 75 5.43 -6.98 -26.10
C ALA A 75 6.19 -8.29 -25.85
N GLN A 76 6.46 -8.66 -24.62
CA GLN A 76 7.01 -9.98 -24.23
C GLN A 76 5.96 -11.10 -24.31
N GLY A 77 4.66 -10.75 -24.39
CA GLY A 77 3.58 -11.71 -24.54
C GLY A 77 3.14 -12.35 -23.21
N VAL A 78 3.28 -11.62 -22.10
CA VAL A 78 2.79 -12.09 -20.80
C VAL A 78 1.28 -12.29 -20.78
N ASP A 79 0.79 -13.17 -19.91
CA ASP A 79 -0.63 -13.49 -19.78
C ASP A 79 -1.38 -12.46 -18.92
N ALA A 80 -0.68 -11.75 -18.01
CA ALA A 80 -1.24 -10.64 -17.23
C ALA A 80 -0.14 -9.70 -16.74
N ILE A 81 -0.56 -8.47 -16.35
CA ILE A 81 0.31 -7.43 -15.81
C ILE A 81 -0.21 -6.98 -14.44
N ILE A 82 0.72 -6.75 -13.51
CA ILE A 82 0.41 -6.10 -12.23
C ILE A 82 1.12 -4.74 -12.19
N VAL A 83 0.40 -3.68 -11.79
CA VAL A 83 0.92 -2.31 -11.75
C VAL A 83 0.67 -1.68 -10.39
N ASN A 84 1.76 -1.33 -9.68
CA ASN A 84 1.70 -0.34 -8.62
C ASN A 84 2.01 1.02 -9.26
N ILE A 85 0.97 1.79 -9.56
CA ILE A 85 1.05 2.97 -10.42
C ILE A 85 1.87 4.11 -9.78
N VAL A 86 2.72 4.79 -10.57
CA VAL A 86 3.53 5.95 -10.12
C VAL A 86 2.64 7.14 -9.80
N ASP A 87 1.77 7.51 -10.73
CA ASP A 87 0.83 8.64 -10.60
C ASP A 87 -0.58 8.12 -10.81
N THR A 88 -1.41 8.22 -9.76
CA THR A 88 -2.77 7.67 -9.78
C THR A 88 -3.70 8.38 -10.74
N SER A 89 -3.36 9.59 -11.19
CA SER A 89 -4.10 10.32 -12.24
C SER A 89 -3.86 9.79 -13.66
N ALA A 90 -2.91 8.86 -13.83
CA ALA A 90 -2.55 8.29 -15.12
C ALA A 90 -3.22 6.93 -15.41
N GLY A 91 -4.24 6.53 -14.65
CA GLY A 91 -4.91 5.24 -14.78
C GLY A 91 -5.33 4.91 -16.19
N ALA A 92 -5.99 5.85 -16.88
CA ALA A 92 -6.41 5.66 -18.28
C ALA A 92 -5.23 5.44 -19.25
N ALA A 93 -4.08 6.12 -19.03
CA ALA A 93 -2.91 5.96 -19.89
C ALA A 93 -2.22 4.60 -19.66
N VAL A 94 -2.15 4.13 -18.42
CA VAL A 94 -1.62 2.81 -18.07
C VAL A 94 -2.53 1.70 -18.61
N SER A 95 -3.85 1.81 -18.45
CA SER A 95 -4.82 0.89 -19.02
C SER A 95 -4.70 0.80 -20.56
N ALA A 96 -4.55 1.95 -21.22
CA ALA A 96 -4.34 1.99 -22.67
C ALA A 96 -3.00 1.35 -23.10
N ALA A 97 -1.94 1.49 -22.31
CA ALA A 97 -0.66 0.86 -22.57
C ALA A 97 -0.68 -0.67 -22.42
N ALA A 98 -1.52 -1.20 -21.52
CA ALA A 98 -1.76 -2.63 -21.37
C ALA A 98 -2.59 -3.23 -22.52
N GLY A 99 -3.42 -2.42 -23.20
CA GLY A 99 -4.26 -2.87 -24.31
C GLY A 99 -5.23 -3.96 -23.88
N ASP A 100 -5.22 -5.10 -24.60
CA ASP A 100 -6.08 -6.26 -24.30
C ASP A 100 -5.47 -7.20 -23.23
N THR A 101 -4.22 -6.96 -22.80
CA THR A 101 -3.58 -7.77 -21.78
C THR A 101 -4.24 -7.54 -20.42
N PRO A 102 -4.67 -8.59 -19.70
CA PRO A 102 -5.22 -8.49 -18.37
C PRO A 102 -4.33 -7.67 -17.42
N LEU A 103 -4.94 -6.76 -16.64
CA LEU A 103 -4.22 -5.81 -15.81
C LEU A 103 -4.79 -5.78 -14.38
N VAL A 104 -3.92 -5.88 -13.38
CA VAL A 104 -4.27 -5.68 -11.98
C VAL A 104 -3.50 -4.48 -11.43
N TYR A 105 -4.21 -3.45 -10.99
CA TYR A 105 -3.63 -2.40 -10.17
C TYR A 105 -3.49 -2.90 -8.73
N VAL A 106 -2.33 -2.70 -8.11
CA VAL A 106 -2.09 -3.08 -6.72
C VAL A 106 -1.76 -1.86 -5.85
N ASN A 107 -2.36 -1.80 -4.67
CA ASN A 107 -2.11 -0.81 -3.61
C ASN A 107 -2.54 0.63 -3.96
N ARG A 108 -2.08 1.22 -5.04
CA ARG A 108 -2.39 2.60 -5.44
C ARG A 108 -3.61 2.64 -6.36
N GLU A 109 -4.69 3.29 -5.92
CA GLU A 109 -5.95 3.37 -6.66
C GLU A 109 -5.83 4.30 -7.87
N PRO A 110 -6.03 3.81 -9.12
CA PRO A 110 -6.02 4.66 -10.29
C PRO A 110 -7.31 5.50 -10.36
N ASP A 111 -7.25 6.70 -10.92
CA ASP A 111 -8.38 7.63 -11.05
C ASP A 111 -9.57 7.06 -11.84
N ASN A 112 -9.31 6.14 -12.78
CA ASN A 112 -10.32 5.45 -13.59
C ASN A 112 -10.83 4.14 -12.95
N VAL A 113 -10.61 3.89 -11.66
CA VAL A 113 -10.96 2.63 -10.99
C VAL A 113 -12.43 2.21 -11.14
N ASN A 114 -13.34 3.18 -11.27
CA ASN A 114 -14.78 2.92 -11.48
C ASN A 114 -15.15 2.61 -12.95
N GLU A 115 -14.19 2.75 -13.87
CA GLU A 115 -14.35 2.59 -15.31
C GLU A 115 -13.51 1.43 -15.87
N LEU A 116 -12.89 0.63 -14.97
CA LEU A 116 -12.05 -0.50 -15.37
C LEU A 116 -12.86 -1.53 -16.17
N PRO A 117 -12.35 -1.97 -17.34
CA PRO A 117 -12.99 -3.01 -18.12
C PRO A 117 -12.93 -4.37 -17.40
N PRO A 118 -13.75 -5.36 -17.79
CA PRO A 118 -13.78 -6.68 -17.15
C PRO A 118 -12.44 -7.45 -17.14
N THR A 119 -11.47 -7.02 -17.94
CA THR A 119 -10.10 -7.56 -17.99
C THR A 119 -9.15 -6.87 -17.02
N GLN A 120 -9.66 -5.93 -16.22
CA GLN A 120 -8.85 -5.17 -15.27
C GLN A 120 -9.48 -5.17 -13.88
N ALA A 121 -8.63 -5.17 -12.84
CA ALA A 121 -9.05 -5.13 -11.44
C ALA A 121 -8.11 -4.23 -10.62
N PHE A 122 -8.59 -3.82 -9.46
CA PHE A 122 -7.82 -3.13 -8.43
C PHE A 122 -7.85 -3.95 -7.14
N VAL A 123 -6.67 -4.28 -6.60
CA VAL A 123 -6.50 -5.05 -5.36
C VAL A 123 -5.72 -4.21 -4.37
N ALA A 124 -6.37 -3.76 -3.30
CA ALA A 124 -5.77 -2.91 -2.27
C ALA A 124 -6.69 -2.82 -1.05
N SER A 125 -6.35 -1.96 -0.11
CA SER A 125 -7.26 -1.57 0.97
C SER A 125 -8.09 -0.34 0.58
N ASN A 126 -9.21 -0.12 1.27
CA ASN A 126 -10.05 1.06 1.04
C ASN A 126 -9.50 2.25 1.84
N GLU A 127 -8.89 3.20 1.16
CA GLU A 127 -8.16 4.31 1.81
C GLU A 127 -9.03 5.22 2.68
N ILE A 128 -10.36 5.25 2.49
CA ILE A 128 -11.28 5.98 3.37
C ILE A 128 -11.22 5.49 4.82
N GLU A 129 -10.77 4.25 5.04
CA GLU A 129 -10.71 3.66 6.38
C GLU A 129 -9.44 4.05 7.14
N SER A 130 -8.28 4.15 6.46
CA SER A 130 -6.97 4.26 7.10
C SER A 130 -6.78 5.56 7.87
N GLY A 131 -6.95 6.70 7.21
CA GLY A 131 -6.86 8.02 7.83
C GLY A 131 -7.94 8.22 8.91
N THR A 132 -9.16 7.72 8.66
CA THR A 132 -10.26 7.76 9.62
C THR A 132 -9.92 7.00 10.90
N LEU A 133 -9.43 5.75 10.80
CA LEU A 133 -9.08 4.93 11.97
C LEU A 133 -7.96 5.59 12.79
N SER A 134 -6.90 6.06 12.13
CA SER A 134 -5.77 6.69 12.81
C SER A 134 -6.18 7.99 13.51
N ALA A 135 -6.80 8.93 12.79
CA ALA A 135 -7.19 10.22 13.35
C ALA A 135 -8.24 10.09 14.45
N PHE A 136 -9.21 9.17 14.29
CA PHE A 136 -10.25 8.98 15.29
C PHE A 136 -9.71 8.39 16.60
N GLU A 137 -8.75 7.45 16.53
CA GLU A 137 -8.11 6.91 17.73
C GLU A 137 -7.25 7.97 18.43
N VAL A 138 -6.48 8.78 17.69
CA VAL A 138 -5.75 9.93 18.24
C VAL A 138 -6.71 10.92 18.92
N CYS A 139 -7.86 11.22 18.32
CA CYS A 139 -8.90 12.04 18.93
C CYS A 139 -9.38 11.47 20.28
N LYS A 140 -9.63 10.16 20.35
CA LYS A 140 -10.02 9.48 21.60
C LYS A 140 -8.94 9.61 22.68
N ASN A 141 -7.69 9.38 22.30
CA ASN A 141 -6.54 9.44 23.21
C ASN A 141 -6.35 10.86 23.76
N LEU A 142 -6.43 11.89 22.91
CA LEU A 142 -6.37 13.30 23.31
C LEU A 142 -7.49 13.65 24.31
N ARG A 143 -8.70 13.16 24.09
CA ARG A 143 -9.81 13.33 25.06
C ARG A 143 -9.51 12.64 26.40
N ALA A 144 -9.02 11.42 26.36
CA ALA A 144 -8.65 10.66 27.56
C ALA A 144 -7.52 11.35 28.35
N ALA A 145 -6.58 12.00 27.64
CA ALA A 145 -5.51 12.82 28.22
C ALA A 145 -5.98 14.22 28.71
N GLY A 146 -7.30 14.53 28.62
CA GLY A 146 -7.85 15.80 29.09
C GLY A 146 -7.69 16.98 28.11
N LYS A 147 -7.28 16.75 26.88
CA LYS A 147 -7.08 17.77 25.83
C LYS A 147 -8.37 18.12 25.07
N GLY A 148 -9.53 17.61 25.47
CA GLY A 148 -10.82 17.77 24.77
C GLY A 148 -11.36 19.20 24.70
N SER A 149 -10.68 20.20 25.28
CA SER A 149 -11.04 21.63 25.15
C SER A 149 -10.25 22.36 24.06
N GLY A 150 -9.26 21.71 23.46
CA GLY A 150 -8.40 22.24 22.41
C GLY A 150 -7.12 21.43 22.33
N ALA A 151 -6.81 20.91 21.15
CA ALA A 151 -5.56 20.24 20.83
C ALA A 151 -5.06 20.69 19.46
N ARG A 152 -3.77 20.93 19.33
CA ARG A 152 -3.15 21.42 18.09
C ARG A 152 -2.12 20.45 17.60
N GLY A 153 -2.00 20.29 16.30
CA GLY A 153 -1.03 19.33 15.76
C GLY A 153 -0.68 19.55 14.31
N TYR A 154 0.13 18.64 13.80
CA TYR A 154 0.66 18.67 12.45
C TYR A 154 0.16 17.48 11.64
N LEU A 155 0.06 17.67 10.32
CA LEU A 155 -0.28 16.62 9.37
C LEU A 155 0.84 16.47 8.31
N MET A 156 1.39 15.25 8.21
CA MET A 156 2.42 14.92 7.22
C MET A 156 1.83 14.10 6.09
N ASN A 157 1.90 14.63 4.88
CA ASN A 157 1.37 13.99 3.68
C ASN A 157 2.42 13.13 2.98
N GLY A 158 1.96 12.02 2.41
CA GLY A 158 2.74 11.28 1.41
C GLY A 158 2.84 12.03 0.09
N GLN A 159 3.28 11.34 -0.97
CA GLN A 159 3.33 11.89 -2.32
C GLN A 159 1.92 12.24 -2.82
N LEU A 160 1.68 13.49 -3.22
CA LEU A 160 0.37 13.97 -3.67
C LEU A 160 -0.06 13.42 -5.04
N THR A 161 0.83 12.78 -5.77
CA THR A 161 0.52 11.99 -6.98
C THR A 161 -0.11 10.63 -6.66
N ASN A 162 -0.19 10.27 -5.37
CA ASN A 162 -0.83 9.06 -4.87
C ASN A 162 -2.17 9.39 -4.21
N GLN A 163 -3.24 8.80 -4.71
CA GLN A 163 -4.60 8.97 -4.17
C GLN A 163 -4.66 8.69 -2.65
N ALA A 164 -3.91 7.70 -2.15
CA ALA A 164 -3.87 7.37 -0.73
C ALA A 164 -3.43 8.56 0.14
N ALA A 165 -2.42 9.34 -0.27
CA ALA A 165 -1.98 10.51 0.48
C ALA A 165 -3.09 11.56 0.58
N VAL A 166 -3.76 11.84 -0.53
CA VAL A 166 -4.87 12.80 -0.59
C VAL A 166 -6.06 12.33 0.26
N GLN A 167 -6.40 11.04 0.16
CA GLN A 167 -7.53 10.48 0.90
C GLN A 167 -7.26 10.43 2.41
N ARG A 168 -6.09 9.91 2.84
CA ARG A 168 -5.72 9.84 4.27
C ARG A 168 -5.73 11.22 4.93
N SER A 169 -5.25 12.24 4.23
CA SER A 169 -5.31 13.62 4.73
C SER A 169 -6.74 14.16 4.80
N LYS A 170 -7.55 13.89 3.77
CA LYS A 170 -8.97 14.25 3.80
C LYS A 170 -9.70 13.59 4.97
N ASP A 171 -9.41 12.31 5.26
CA ASP A 171 -10.03 11.59 6.37
C ASP A 171 -9.71 12.22 7.73
N VAL A 172 -8.49 12.75 7.91
CA VAL A 172 -8.12 13.52 9.11
C VAL A 172 -9.06 14.70 9.27
N TYR A 173 -9.29 15.49 8.20
CA TYR A 173 -10.20 16.63 8.26
C TYR A 173 -11.66 16.21 8.44
N ASP A 174 -12.10 15.12 7.84
CA ASP A 174 -13.43 14.56 8.05
C ASP A 174 -13.65 14.17 9.53
N VAL A 175 -12.64 13.57 10.18
CA VAL A 175 -12.68 13.26 11.62
C VAL A 175 -12.69 14.53 12.46
N ILE A 176 -11.85 15.51 12.17
CA ILE A 176 -11.84 16.80 12.87
C ILE A 176 -13.20 17.52 12.73
N GLY A 177 -13.88 17.33 11.60
CA GLY A 177 -15.24 17.87 11.39
C GLY A 177 -16.34 17.22 12.23
N MET A 178 -16.08 16.09 12.89
CA MET A 178 -17.05 15.44 13.77
C MET A 178 -17.18 16.18 15.11
N ASP A 179 -18.38 16.30 15.66
CA ASP A 179 -18.65 17.00 16.94
C ASP A 179 -17.73 16.53 18.08
N MET A 180 -17.37 15.26 18.08
CA MET A 180 -16.54 14.69 19.13
C MET A 180 -15.05 14.95 18.95
N CYS A 181 -14.58 15.36 17.76
CA CYS A 181 -13.18 15.60 17.46
C CYS A 181 -12.89 17.05 17.03
N ASN A 182 -13.89 17.93 16.98
CA ASN A 182 -13.76 19.33 16.53
C ASN A 182 -12.94 20.24 17.46
N PHE A 183 -12.39 19.69 18.54
CA PHE A 183 -11.43 20.38 19.40
C PHE A 183 -9.99 20.28 18.86
N MET A 184 -9.75 19.42 17.84
CA MET A 184 -8.46 19.26 17.18
C MET A 184 -8.28 20.31 16.10
N GLU A 185 -7.08 20.89 15.98
CA GLU A 185 -6.69 21.86 14.97
C GLU A 185 -5.38 21.45 14.30
N ILE A 186 -5.33 21.43 12.97
CA ILE A 186 -4.08 21.27 12.21
C ILE A 186 -3.42 22.65 12.10
N ILE A 187 -2.21 22.78 12.67
CA ILE A 187 -1.40 24.01 12.66
C ILE A 187 -0.77 24.22 11.29
N ASP A 188 -0.19 23.14 10.75
CA ASP A 188 0.42 23.12 9.43
C ASP A 188 0.35 21.71 8.83
N GLU A 189 0.32 21.67 7.50
CA GLU A 189 0.26 20.46 6.71
C GLU A 189 1.26 20.56 5.57
N GLN A 190 2.19 19.59 5.49
CA GLN A 190 3.19 19.54 4.43
C GLN A 190 3.49 18.12 3.99
N THR A 191 4.06 17.98 2.79
CA THR A 191 4.44 16.71 2.21
C THR A 191 5.84 16.29 2.67
N ALA A 192 5.97 15.04 3.12
CA ALA A 192 7.24 14.38 3.44
C ALA A 192 7.42 13.07 2.63
N ASN A 193 6.69 12.92 1.52
CA ASN A 193 6.90 11.96 0.42
C ASN A 193 7.06 10.48 0.83
N TRP A 194 6.40 10.02 1.92
CA TRP A 194 6.55 8.70 2.51
C TRP A 194 7.94 8.45 3.13
N SER A 195 8.77 9.48 3.25
CA SER A 195 10.17 9.39 3.64
C SER A 195 10.36 9.70 5.14
N ARG A 196 11.06 8.81 5.84
CA ARG A 196 11.46 9.01 7.24
C ARG A 196 12.37 10.22 7.41
N ASP A 197 13.34 10.37 6.52
CA ASP A 197 14.33 11.46 6.59
C ASP A 197 13.66 12.82 6.31
N GLU A 198 12.82 12.91 5.26
CA GLU A 198 12.10 14.15 4.97
C GLU A 198 11.12 14.54 6.10
N ALA A 199 10.47 13.56 6.72
CA ALA A 199 9.60 13.80 7.87
C ALA A 199 10.38 14.25 9.11
N GLN A 200 11.58 13.71 9.34
CA GLN A 200 12.46 14.16 10.41
C GLN A 200 12.89 15.62 10.21
N ASP A 201 13.29 15.98 9.00
CA ASP A 201 13.67 17.35 8.66
C ASP A 201 12.48 18.31 8.78
N LEU A 202 11.31 17.91 8.28
CA LEU A 202 10.08 18.69 8.37
C LEU A 202 9.67 18.93 9.84
N MET A 203 9.67 17.88 10.68
CA MET A 203 9.33 18.02 12.10
C MET A 203 10.33 18.92 12.82
N THR A 204 11.63 18.80 12.53
CA THR A 204 12.67 19.68 13.07
C THR A 204 12.39 21.15 12.69
N SER A 205 11.97 21.39 11.43
CA SER A 205 11.58 22.73 10.98
C SER A 205 10.36 23.26 11.73
N TRP A 206 9.32 22.47 11.89
CA TRP A 206 8.11 22.84 12.63
C TRP A 206 8.42 23.19 14.10
N MET A 207 9.18 22.36 14.80
CA MET A 207 9.60 22.62 16.17
C MET A 207 10.41 23.92 16.32
N SER A 208 11.16 24.31 15.28
CA SER A 208 11.94 25.55 15.26
C SER A 208 11.07 26.81 15.29
N SER A 209 9.77 26.71 14.94
CA SER A 209 8.81 27.81 15.04
C SER A 209 8.48 28.18 16.51
N GLY A 210 8.70 27.26 17.44
CA GLY A 210 8.36 27.43 18.85
C GLY A 210 6.86 27.28 19.16
N GLU A 211 6.05 26.86 18.18
CA GLU A 211 4.63 26.55 18.40
C GLU A 211 4.51 25.27 19.25
N SER A 212 3.62 25.29 20.25
CA SER A 212 3.26 24.09 21.01
C SER A 212 2.25 23.24 20.23
N PHE A 213 2.39 21.94 20.31
CA PHE A 213 1.49 20.98 19.70
C PHE A 213 1.22 19.78 20.60
N ASP A 214 0.14 19.07 20.38
CA ASP A 214 -0.36 17.96 21.18
C ASP A 214 -0.37 16.65 20.36
N PHE A 215 -0.34 16.72 19.03
CA PHE A 215 -0.36 15.55 18.17
C PHE A 215 0.36 15.74 16.84
N VAL A 216 0.76 14.62 16.25
CA VAL A 216 1.25 14.51 14.87
C VAL A 216 0.51 13.37 14.19
N LEU A 217 -0.10 13.64 13.04
CA LEU A 217 -0.68 12.63 12.16
C LEU A 217 0.16 12.54 10.89
N ALA A 218 0.55 11.34 10.52
CA ALA A 218 1.31 11.08 9.31
C ALA A 218 0.56 10.09 8.41
N ASN A 219 0.64 10.27 7.10
CA ASN A 219 -0.03 9.35 6.17
C ASN A 219 0.58 7.95 6.17
N ASN A 220 1.82 7.75 6.71
CA ASN A 220 2.39 6.43 6.93
C ASN A 220 3.33 6.38 8.14
N ASP A 221 3.76 5.17 8.51
CA ASP A 221 4.63 4.91 9.65
C ASP A 221 6.04 5.46 9.48
N GLU A 222 6.61 5.41 8.28
CA GLU A 222 7.95 5.95 8.03
C GLU A 222 8.02 7.44 8.39
N MET A 223 7.03 8.22 7.97
CA MET A 223 6.96 9.63 8.32
C MET A 223 6.68 9.84 9.81
N ALA A 224 5.81 9.03 10.42
CA ALA A 224 5.55 9.08 11.86
C ALA A 224 6.84 8.82 12.67
N ILE A 225 7.61 7.80 12.29
CA ILE A 225 8.90 7.48 12.92
C ILE A 225 9.90 8.63 12.76
N GLY A 226 9.97 9.25 11.57
CA GLY A 226 10.82 10.42 11.33
C GLY A 226 10.47 11.58 12.27
N ALA A 227 9.17 11.87 12.43
CA ALA A 227 8.69 12.88 13.38
C ALA A 227 9.07 12.54 14.83
N ILE A 228 8.86 11.30 15.25
CA ILE A 228 9.24 10.82 16.60
C ILE A 228 10.74 10.98 16.84
N GLN A 229 11.58 10.64 15.87
CA GLN A 229 13.03 10.79 15.95
C GLN A 229 13.44 12.25 16.16
N ALA A 230 12.84 13.19 15.42
CA ALA A 230 13.08 14.62 15.58
C ALA A 230 12.66 15.14 16.95
N MET A 231 11.46 14.77 17.43
CA MET A 231 10.94 15.16 18.74
C MET A 231 11.82 14.63 19.88
N LYS A 232 12.24 13.36 19.84
CA LYS A 232 13.16 12.77 20.82
C LYS A 232 14.53 13.42 20.78
N ALA A 233 15.06 13.75 19.61
CA ALA A 233 16.34 14.45 19.48
C ALA A 233 16.27 15.86 20.07
N ALA A 234 15.10 16.51 20.07
CA ALA A 234 14.85 17.78 20.73
C ALA A 234 14.62 17.64 22.26
N GLY A 235 14.59 16.42 22.79
CA GLY A 235 14.41 16.13 24.22
C GLY A 235 12.95 16.17 24.67
N MET A 236 11.98 16.04 23.77
CA MET A 236 10.55 15.95 24.10
C MET A 236 10.24 14.61 24.76
N ASP A 237 9.32 14.62 25.73
CA ASP A 237 8.73 13.40 26.28
C ASP A 237 7.59 12.95 25.35
N MET A 238 7.70 11.76 24.80
CA MET A 238 6.68 11.25 23.86
C MET A 238 5.34 10.99 24.53
N ALA A 239 5.29 10.86 25.86
CA ALA A 239 4.04 10.76 26.61
C ALA A 239 3.16 12.05 26.54
N ASP A 240 3.74 13.18 26.16
CA ASP A 240 3.03 14.46 26.04
C ASP A 240 2.39 14.69 24.65
N VAL A 241 2.76 13.88 23.64
CA VAL A 241 2.36 14.05 22.25
C VAL A 241 1.74 12.76 21.71
N GLN A 242 0.57 12.85 21.09
CA GLN A 242 -0.04 11.70 20.43
C GLN A 242 0.46 11.60 18.98
N VAL A 243 0.92 10.43 18.55
CA VAL A 243 1.38 10.21 17.18
C VAL A 243 0.55 9.11 16.52
N GLY A 244 0.05 9.39 15.31
CA GLY A 244 -0.71 8.44 14.51
C GLY A 244 -0.16 8.29 13.10
N GLY A 245 -0.21 7.09 12.55
CA GLY A 245 0.21 6.76 11.19
C GLY A 245 -0.58 5.60 10.59
N VAL A 246 0.00 4.98 9.57
CA VAL A 246 -0.58 3.85 8.82
C VAL A 246 0.56 2.95 8.36
N ASP A 247 0.36 1.67 8.29
CA ASP A 247 1.06 0.50 7.73
C ASP A 247 1.21 -0.63 8.76
N ALA A 248 1.37 -0.32 10.05
CA ALA A 248 1.81 -1.23 11.12
C ALA A 248 3.09 -1.98 10.71
N SER A 249 4.07 -1.23 10.22
CA SER A 249 5.39 -1.77 9.87
C SER A 249 6.10 -2.31 11.10
N GLN A 250 7.02 -3.27 10.93
CA GLN A 250 7.74 -3.86 12.07
C GLN A 250 8.52 -2.80 12.86
N ASP A 251 9.14 -1.83 12.17
CA ASP A 251 9.82 -0.71 12.82
C ASP A 251 8.83 0.12 13.67
N ALA A 252 7.64 0.41 13.15
CA ALA A 252 6.61 1.15 13.87
C ALA A 252 6.12 0.41 15.13
N LEU A 253 5.92 -0.90 15.02
CA LEU A 253 5.56 -1.74 16.16
C LEU A 253 6.65 -1.77 17.24
N LEU A 254 7.94 -1.73 16.85
CA LEU A 254 9.04 -1.59 17.80
C LEU A 254 9.04 -0.24 18.52
N VAL A 255 8.75 0.86 17.80
CA VAL A 255 8.62 2.20 18.37
C VAL A 255 7.40 2.27 19.31
N MET A 256 6.28 1.64 18.92
CA MET A 256 5.09 1.51 19.76
C MET A 256 5.37 0.70 21.03
N ALA A 257 6.11 -0.40 20.94
CA ALA A 257 6.53 -1.20 22.09
C ALA A 257 7.44 -0.42 23.06
N ALA A 258 8.20 0.55 22.56
CA ALA A 258 9.00 1.46 23.38
C ALA A 258 8.16 2.54 24.09
N GLY A 259 6.89 2.68 23.75
CA GLY A 259 5.97 3.70 24.30
C GLY A 259 6.08 5.06 23.62
N ASP A 260 6.68 5.13 22.43
CA ASP A 260 6.92 6.37 21.71
C ASP A 260 5.93 6.60 20.56
N TYR A 261 5.02 5.64 20.28
CA TYR A 261 4.08 5.68 19.17
C TYR A 261 2.71 5.14 19.61
N ASP A 262 1.64 5.85 19.36
CA ASP A 262 0.33 5.57 19.95
C ASP A 262 -0.60 4.78 19.06
N VAL A 263 -0.62 5.09 17.75
CA VAL A 263 -1.63 4.59 16.82
C VAL A 263 -1.02 4.32 15.45
N THR A 264 -1.24 3.13 14.92
CA THR A 264 -1.06 2.86 13.50
C THR A 264 -2.25 2.05 12.95
N VAL A 265 -2.27 1.84 11.65
CA VAL A 265 -3.33 1.06 10.98
C VAL A 265 -2.66 0.01 10.11
N PHE A 266 -2.89 -1.26 10.41
CA PHE A 266 -2.31 -2.36 9.65
C PHE A 266 -2.84 -2.37 8.23
N GLN A 267 -1.92 -2.22 7.28
CA GLN A 267 -2.12 -2.37 5.85
C GLN A 267 -1.50 -3.70 5.42
N ASP A 268 -2.32 -4.72 5.17
CA ASP A 268 -1.87 -6.09 4.90
C ASP A 268 -1.17 -6.20 3.54
N SER A 269 0.16 -6.11 3.55
CA SER A 269 1.01 -6.22 2.36
C SER A 269 0.95 -7.61 1.73
N VAL A 270 0.90 -8.66 2.56
CA VAL A 270 0.80 -10.05 2.10
C VAL A 270 -0.55 -10.30 1.44
N GLY A 271 -1.64 -9.85 2.07
CA GLY A 271 -2.99 -9.97 1.50
C GLY A 271 -3.14 -9.23 0.18
N GLN A 272 -2.60 -8.00 0.08
CA GLN A 272 -2.63 -7.24 -1.18
C GLN A 272 -1.76 -7.92 -2.26
N GLY A 273 -0.58 -8.40 -1.91
CA GLY A 273 0.33 -9.06 -2.84
C GLY A 273 -0.23 -10.38 -3.38
N THR A 274 -0.64 -11.28 -2.50
CA THR A 274 -1.21 -12.58 -2.88
C THR A 274 -2.51 -12.41 -3.64
N GLY A 275 -3.40 -11.53 -3.17
CA GLY A 275 -4.66 -11.21 -3.85
C GLY A 275 -4.45 -10.66 -5.26
N SER A 276 -3.37 -9.87 -5.49
CA SER A 276 -3.03 -9.35 -6.82
C SER A 276 -2.54 -10.43 -7.77
N ILE A 277 -1.71 -11.36 -7.30
CA ILE A 277 -1.27 -12.53 -8.08
C ILE A 277 -2.47 -13.41 -8.43
N ASP A 278 -3.35 -13.71 -7.47
CA ASP A 278 -4.54 -14.52 -7.69
C ASP A 278 -5.51 -13.87 -8.69
N ALA A 279 -5.71 -12.56 -8.59
CA ALA A 279 -6.54 -11.81 -9.52
C ALA A 279 -5.94 -11.83 -10.94
N ALA A 280 -4.62 -11.66 -11.07
CA ALA A 280 -3.93 -11.72 -12.35
C ALA A 280 -4.04 -13.11 -13.00
N ILE A 281 -3.87 -14.19 -12.22
CA ILE A 281 -4.04 -15.57 -12.68
C ILE A 281 -5.47 -15.81 -13.19
N LYS A 282 -6.48 -15.39 -12.44
CA LYS A 282 -7.89 -15.53 -12.84
C LYS A 282 -8.18 -14.80 -14.15
N LEU A 283 -7.78 -13.53 -14.25
CA LEU A 283 -7.98 -12.73 -15.47
C LEU A 283 -7.25 -13.34 -16.66
N ALA A 284 -6.02 -13.83 -16.50
CA ALA A 284 -5.27 -14.53 -17.55
C ALA A 284 -5.97 -15.80 -18.03
N ASN A 285 -6.67 -16.51 -17.15
CA ASN A 285 -7.49 -17.67 -17.50
C ASN A 285 -8.86 -17.33 -18.07
N GLY A 286 -9.18 -16.03 -18.22
CA GLY A 286 -10.50 -15.57 -18.69
C GLY A 286 -11.61 -15.69 -17.65
N GLU A 287 -11.26 -15.83 -16.38
CA GLU A 287 -12.20 -15.84 -15.28
C GLU A 287 -12.56 -14.41 -14.85
N SER A 288 -13.74 -14.24 -14.27
CA SER A 288 -14.15 -12.94 -13.75
C SER A 288 -13.53 -12.63 -12.39
N VAL A 289 -13.14 -11.37 -12.20
CA VAL A 289 -12.70 -10.80 -10.93
C VAL A 289 -13.53 -9.55 -10.66
N ASP A 290 -13.86 -9.28 -9.41
CA ASP A 290 -14.48 -8.01 -9.04
C ASP A 290 -13.54 -6.85 -9.40
N SER A 291 -14.09 -5.75 -9.93
CA SER A 291 -13.28 -4.58 -10.32
C SER A 291 -12.49 -3.99 -9.16
N LYS A 292 -12.97 -4.17 -7.92
CA LYS A 292 -12.29 -3.79 -6.68
C LYS A 292 -12.30 -4.95 -5.70
N VAL A 293 -11.12 -5.40 -5.31
CA VAL A 293 -10.91 -6.42 -4.28
C VAL A 293 -10.26 -5.74 -3.08
N TYR A 294 -11.06 -5.51 -2.04
CA TYR A 294 -10.57 -4.81 -0.86
C TYR A 294 -10.05 -5.77 0.21
N ILE A 295 -8.82 -5.48 0.67
CA ILE A 295 -8.16 -6.10 1.83
C ILE A 295 -8.38 -5.16 3.03
N PRO A 296 -8.99 -5.59 4.12
CA PRO A 296 -9.36 -4.69 5.22
C PRO A 296 -8.15 -4.02 5.88
N PHE A 297 -8.31 -2.75 6.25
CA PHE A 297 -7.46 -2.12 7.24
C PHE A 297 -7.83 -2.55 8.66
N VAL A 298 -6.86 -2.59 9.59
CA VAL A 298 -7.11 -2.91 11.00
C VAL A 298 -6.42 -1.89 11.88
N LEU A 299 -7.15 -1.26 12.80
CA LEU A 299 -6.56 -0.36 13.80
C LEU A 299 -5.58 -1.11 14.71
N VAL A 300 -4.40 -0.53 14.91
CA VAL A 300 -3.35 -1.06 15.79
C VAL A 300 -2.99 -0.02 16.85
N THR A 301 -3.03 -0.47 18.09
CA THR A 301 -2.69 0.30 19.29
C THR A 301 -1.76 -0.54 20.17
N PRO A 302 -1.16 0.01 21.22
CA PRO A 302 -0.34 -0.77 22.17
C PRO A 302 -1.03 -2.03 22.73
N GLU A 303 -2.37 -2.03 22.83
CA GLU A 303 -3.13 -3.13 23.40
C GLU A 303 -3.18 -4.37 22.48
N ASN A 304 -3.14 -4.17 21.15
CA ASN A 304 -3.29 -5.27 20.18
C ASN A 304 -2.09 -5.43 19.23
N MET A 305 -1.06 -4.59 19.32
CA MET A 305 0.10 -4.62 18.42
C MET A 305 0.78 -5.99 18.35
N GLY A 306 0.69 -6.77 19.44
CA GLY A 306 1.25 -8.12 19.51
C GLY A 306 0.70 -9.08 18.44
N ASP A 307 -0.52 -8.84 17.95
CA ASP A 307 -1.17 -9.65 16.91
C ASP A 307 -0.61 -9.37 15.50
N PHE A 308 0.20 -8.30 15.34
CA PHE A 308 0.72 -7.82 14.07
C PHE A 308 2.24 -7.98 13.92
N LEU A 309 2.93 -8.44 14.96
CA LEU A 309 4.35 -8.79 14.87
C LEU A 309 4.56 -9.84 13.76
N ASP A 310 5.56 -9.61 12.93
CA ASP A 310 5.95 -10.47 11.80
C ASP A 310 4.91 -10.56 10.66
N LYS A 311 3.94 -9.62 10.56
CA LYS A 311 2.95 -9.61 9.46
C LYS A 311 3.33 -8.71 8.28
N ASN A 312 4.01 -7.58 8.52
CA ASN A 312 4.52 -6.66 7.50
C ASN A 312 6.02 -6.55 7.56
#